data_c5e3ecaf75017a31244fa5d71c44e248
#
_entry.id   c5e3ecaf75017a31244fa5d71c44e248
#
_cell.length_a   1.000
_cell.length_b   1.000
_cell.length_c   1.000
_cell.angle_alpha   90.00
_cell.angle_beta   90.00
_cell.angle_gamma   90.00
#
_symmetry.space_group_name_H-M   'P 1'
#
loop_
_entity.id
_entity.type
_entity.pdbx_description
1 polymer ?
#
loop_
_entity_poly.entity_id
_entity_poly.type
_entity_poly.pdbx_seq_one_letter_code
_entity_poly.pdbx_strand_id
1 'polypeptide(L)'
;MKQYKIQINRDEALRYLGYHGKKVDTIVSGQLDDAISLLEQVAKPAYIYKVFKLDRIQNNMEGTSSDKIEPNYRNSTSDAPALSTRKSFPPSGIGLEGTSILLTGRDAASFLEDCDSCIMIAVTIGHRVDEELRRLQITDMSGAVILDSCASSAVESICSQFEADLEAEYESRGFFLTDRFSPGYGDLPIHLQPAICRALSTEKTIGLSTTSGMLMTPTKSVTAFIGIANRPQPKKLSGCVRCRMNETCNFRKAGITCAQ
;
A
#
# COMPACT_ATOMS: atom_id res chain seq x y z
N MET A 1 -22.38 -0.16 6.44
CA MET A 1 -21.02 -0.67 6.17
C MET A 1 -20.81 -1.94 6.95
N LYS A 2 -20.26 -2.98 6.33
CA LYS A 2 -19.90 -4.24 7.00
C LYS A 2 -18.80 -3.97 8.02
N GLN A 3 -18.88 -4.59 9.17
CA GLN A 3 -17.88 -4.43 10.23
C GLN A 3 -16.92 -5.62 10.18
N TYR A 4 -15.64 -5.37 9.92
CA TYR A 4 -14.60 -6.39 9.94
C TYR A 4 -14.02 -6.53 11.34
N LYS A 5 -13.71 -7.78 11.71
CA LYS A 5 -13.06 -8.07 13.00
C LYS A 5 -11.56 -8.20 12.79
N ILE A 6 -10.79 -7.65 13.71
CA ILE A 6 -9.35 -7.86 13.75
C ILE A 6 -9.08 -9.35 13.97
N GLN A 7 -8.26 -9.89 13.10
CA GLN A 7 -7.70 -11.23 13.19
C GLN A 7 -6.19 -11.10 13.07
N ILE A 8 -5.47 -11.40 14.12
CA ILE A 8 -4.02 -11.27 14.12
C ILE A 8 -3.41 -12.63 13.87
N ASN A 9 -2.75 -12.76 12.74
CA ASN A 9 -1.96 -13.95 12.43
C ASN A 9 -0.65 -13.88 13.23
N ARG A 10 -0.52 -14.77 14.23
CA ARG A 10 0.66 -14.83 15.11
C ARG A 10 1.95 -15.09 14.34
N ASP A 11 1.92 -15.98 13.36
CA ASP A 11 3.11 -16.32 12.57
C ASP A 11 3.55 -15.14 11.72
N GLU A 12 2.61 -14.38 11.19
CA GLU A 12 2.89 -13.15 10.47
C GLU A 12 3.46 -12.06 11.39
N ALA A 13 2.89 -11.85 12.56
CA ALA A 13 3.42 -10.92 13.55
C ALA A 13 4.84 -11.31 13.99
N LEU A 14 5.08 -12.60 14.24
CA LEU A 14 6.41 -13.12 14.55
C LEU A 14 7.40 -12.95 13.39
N ARG A 15 6.93 -13.08 12.16
CA ARG A 15 7.75 -12.81 10.96
C ARG A 15 8.20 -11.36 10.90
N TYR A 16 7.31 -10.41 11.20
CA TYR A 16 7.67 -8.98 11.29
C TYR A 16 8.68 -8.70 12.41
N LEU A 17 8.67 -9.49 13.48
CA LEU A 17 9.66 -9.45 14.55
C LEU A 17 11.00 -10.13 14.20
N GLY A 18 11.10 -10.74 13.00
CA GLY A 18 12.31 -11.45 12.56
C GLY A 18 12.41 -12.91 13.04
N TYR A 19 11.33 -13.47 13.58
CA TYR A 19 11.26 -14.90 13.90
C TYR A 19 10.90 -15.70 12.65
N HIS A 20 11.85 -16.44 12.10
CA HIS A 20 11.65 -17.30 10.94
C HIS A 20 11.90 -18.75 11.35
N GLY A 21 10.84 -19.50 11.65
CA GLY A 21 10.93 -20.91 12.02
C GLY A 21 11.72 -21.18 13.32
N LYS A 22 12.06 -20.14 14.07
CA LYS A 22 12.75 -20.27 15.37
C LYS A 22 11.75 -20.46 16.49
N LYS A 23 12.14 -21.24 17.51
CA LYS A 23 11.35 -21.39 18.72
C LYS A 23 11.21 -20.01 19.40
N VAL A 24 9.97 -19.60 19.64
CA VAL A 24 9.65 -18.34 20.31
C VAL A 24 9.86 -18.52 21.81
N ASP A 25 10.50 -17.55 22.45
CA ASP A 25 10.64 -17.50 23.91
C ASP A 25 9.25 -17.33 24.57
N THR A 26 9.09 -17.91 25.75
CA THR A 26 7.85 -17.82 26.53
C THR A 26 7.51 -16.39 26.91
N ILE A 27 8.51 -15.54 27.16
CA ILE A 27 8.33 -14.11 27.47
C ILE A 27 7.75 -13.39 26.24
N VAL A 28 8.35 -13.56 25.08
CA VAL A 28 7.86 -12.98 23.83
C VAL A 28 6.48 -13.50 23.46
N SER A 29 6.21 -14.79 23.70
CA SER A 29 4.88 -15.36 23.49
C SER A 29 3.83 -14.71 24.39
N GLY A 30 4.12 -14.47 25.67
CA GLY A 30 3.23 -13.77 26.59
C GLY A 30 2.99 -12.31 26.17
N GLN A 31 4.05 -11.58 25.83
CA GLN A 31 3.93 -10.21 25.33
C GLN A 31 3.12 -10.13 24.02
N LEU A 32 3.18 -11.14 23.18
CA LEU A 32 2.38 -11.23 21.96
C LEU A 32 0.89 -11.38 22.28
N ASP A 33 0.55 -12.22 23.29
CA ASP A 33 -0.82 -12.41 23.75
C ASP A 33 -1.39 -11.12 24.38
N ASP A 34 -0.58 -10.41 25.15
CA ASP A 34 -0.94 -9.10 25.71
C ASP A 34 -1.17 -8.05 24.62
N ALA A 35 -0.31 -7.99 23.62
CA ALA A 35 -0.43 -7.07 22.48
C ALA A 35 -1.69 -7.36 21.64
N ILE A 36 -2.01 -8.63 21.40
CA ILE A 36 -3.22 -9.04 20.69
C ILE A 36 -4.46 -8.60 21.49
N SER A 37 -4.49 -8.91 22.79
CA SER A 37 -5.60 -8.54 23.67
C SER A 37 -5.80 -7.01 23.73
N LEU A 38 -4.71 -6.25 23.77
CA LEU A 38 -4.76 -4.78 23.72
C LEU A 38 -5.34 -4.27 22.41
N LEU A 39 -4.87 -4.81 21.26
CA LEU A 39 -5.38 -4.40 19.94
C LEU A 39 -6.86 -4.69 19.78
N GLU A 40 -7.36 -5.84 20.26
CA GLU A 40 -8.78 -6.17 20.24
C GLU A 40 -9.65 -5.16 21.00
N GLN A 41 -9.09 -4.53 22.04
CA GLN A 41 -9.78 -3.54 22.86
C GLN A 41 -9.74 -2.13 22.27
N VAL A 42 -8.60 -1.72 21.69
CA VAL A 42 -8.38 -0.31 21.31
C VAL A 42 -8.59 -0.05 19.84
N ALA A 43 -8.40 -1.03 18.99
CA ALA A 43 -8.51 -0.83 17.55
C ALA A 43 -9.97 -0.60 17.11
N LYS A 44 -10.13 0.30 16.16
CA LYS A 44 -11.41 0.63 15.52
C LYS A 44 -11.25 0.57 14.01
N PRO A 45 -11.39 -0.62 13.40
CA PRO A 45 -11.28 -0.77 11.97
C PRO A 45 -12.32 0.07 11.23
N ALA A 46 -11.85 0.80 10.24
CA ALA A 46 -12.71 1.57 9.34
C ALA A 46 -12.12 1.54 7.92
N TYR A 47 -12.99 1.59 6.92
CA TYR A 47 -12.58 1.59 5.52
C TYR A 47 -13.51 2.47 4.69
N ILE A 48 -13.01 2.90 3.56
CA ILE A 48 -13.79 3.54 2.49
C ILE A 48 -13.21 3.12 1.15
N TYR A 49 -14.08 3.01 0.16
CA TYR A 49 -13.68 2.80 -1.23
C TYR A 49 -14.58 3.54 -2.19
N LYS A 50 -14.06 3.83 -3.38
CA LYS A 50 -14.82 4.34 -4.53
C LYS A 50 -14.28 3.71 -5.80
N VAL A 51 -15.18 3.56 -6.78
CA VAL A 51 -14.84 3.08 -8.12
C VAL A 51 -14.62 4.28 -9.03
N PHE A 52 -13.55 4.21 -9.83
CA PHE A 52 -13.20 5.23 -10.81
C PHE A 52 -12.98 4.58 -12.17
N LYS A 53 -13.46 5.24 -13.23
CA LYS A 53 -13.09 4.86 -14.60
C LYS A 53 -11.66 5.29 -14.88
N LEU A 54 -10.98 4.50 -15.69
CA LEU A 54 -9.61 4.75 -16.11
C LEU A 54 -9.62 5.52 -17.42
N ASP A 55 -8.87 6.62 -17.46
CA ASP A 55 -8.58 7.40 -18.67
C ASP A 55 -7.14 7.15 -19.06
N ARG A 56 -6.93 6.49 -20.21
CA ARG A 56 -5.60 6.18 -20.74
C ARG A 56 -5.10 7.35 -21.57
N ILE A 57 -4.26 8.17 -20.99
CA ILE A 57 -3.63 9.30 -21.67
C ILE A 57 -2.58 8.76 -22.64
N GLN A 58 -2.96 8.59 -23.90
CA GLN A 58 -2.02 8.37 -24.99
C GLN A 58 -1.53 9.75 -25.45
N ASN A 59 -0.24 10.01 -25.32
CA ASN A 59 0.34 11.17 -25.97
C ASN A 59 0.39 10.92 -27.48
N ASN A 60 -0.66 11.30 -28.21
CA ASN A 60 -0.59 11.51 -29.64
C ASN A 60 0.27 12.75 -29.87
N MET A 61 1.58 12.57 -29.98
CA MET A 61 2.46 13.58 -30.60
C MET A 61 2.34 13.48 -32.11
N GLU A 62 1.28 14.03 -32.69
CA GLU A 62 1.30 14.60 -34.01
C GLU A 62 1.38 16.13 -33.88
N GLY A 63 2.57 16.65 -34.09
CA GLY A 63 2.92 17.99 -34.54
C GLY A 63 2.23 19.18 -33.85
N THR A 64 2.93 19.81 -32.91
CA THR A 64 3.11 21.26 -32.91
C THR A 64 4.29 21.66 -32.02
N SER A 65 5.06 22.63 -32.52
CA SER A 65 6.31 23.17 -32.05
C SER A 65 6.37 23.61 -30.60
N SER A 66 7.51 23.29 -30.00
CA SER A 66 8.29 24.00 -28.98
C SER A 66 7.65 25.22 -28.27
N ASP A 67 7.33 25.04 -26.99
CA ASP A 67 7.60 26.09 -26.00
C ASP A 67 8.14 25.44 -24.75
N LYS A 68 9.40 25.82 -24.45
CA LYS A 68 10.16 25.34 -23.30
C LYS A 68 9.62 25.97 -22.02
N ILE A 69 9.08 25.20 -21.13
CA ILE A 69 8.96 25.57 -19.72
C ILE A 69 9.95 24.68 -18.94
N GLU A 70 11.10 25.26 -18.62
CA GLU A 70 12.07 24.65 -17.71
C GLU A 70 11.60 24.86 -16.26
N PRO A 71 11.51 23.83 -15.43
CA PRO A 71 11.43 24.04 -14.00
C PRO A 71 12.83 24.34 -13.44
N ASN A 72 13.00 25.55 -12.95
CA ASN A 72 14.18 26.03 -12.24
C ASN A 72 14.39 25.25 -10.94
N TYR A 73 15.27 24.26 -10.93
CA TYR A 73 15.80 23.65 -9.73
C TYR A 73 17.32 23.79 -9.72
N ARG A 74 17.80 24.82 -9.04
CA ARG A 74 19.23 24.96 -8.73
C ARG A 74 19.58 24.06 -7.57
N ASN A 75 20.39 23.04 -7.81
CA ASN A 75 21.28 22.49 -6.80
C ASN A 75 22.67 22.28 -7.38
N SER A 76 23.59 23.01 -6.78
CA SER A 76 25.03 22.89 -6.93
C SER A 76 25.53 21.63 -6.21
N THR A 77 26.24 20.75 -6.88
CA THR A 77 27.61 20.26 -6.59
C THR A 77 27.95 19.06 -7.47
N SER A 78 29.04 19.24 -8.14
CA SER A 78 30.09 18.42 -8.80
C SER A 78 30.04 16.88 -8.78
N ASP A 79 30.37 16.36 -9.99
CA ASP A 79 31.12 15.14 -10.32
C ASP A 79 30.44 13.79 -10.18
N ALA A 80 29.81 13.34 -11.29
CA ALA A 80 29.74 11.94 -11.64
C ALA A 80 29.69 11.76 -13.18
N PRO A 81 30.30 10.69 -13.75
CA PRO A 81 30.53 10.55 -15.17
C PRO A 81 29.23 10.30 -15.97
N ALA A 82 29.24 10.81 -17.19
CA ALA A 82 28.16 10.69 -18.17
C ALA A 82 27.75 9.23 -18.40
N LEU A 83 26.54 8.86 -17.97
CA LEU A 83 25.90 7.62 -18.34
C LEU A 83 24.83 7.89 -19.40
N SER A 84 25.09 7.31 -20.57
CA SER A 84 24.22 7.02 -21.72
C SER A 84 22.81 7.64 -21.75
N THR A 85 22.54 8.34 -22.84
CA THR A 85 21.26 8.83 -23.33
C THR A 85 20.12 7.84 -23.13
N ARG A 86 19.42 7.94 -21.99
CA ARG A 86 18.10 7.33 -21.83
C ARG A 86 17.13 8.16 -22.68
N LYS A 87 16.62 7.55 -23.76
CA LYS A 87 15.45 8.08 -24.47
C LYS A 87 14.35 8.31 -23.43
N SER A 88 14.01 9.56 -23.15
CA SER A 88 12.86 9.94 -22.34
C SER A 88 11.61 9.56 -23.14
N PHE A 89 10.99 8.44 -22.79
CA PHE A 89 9.62 8.18 -23.24
C PHE A 89 8.72 9.18 -22.50
N PRO A 90 7.76 9.82 -23.21
CA PRO A 90 6.75 10.64 -22.54
C PRO A 90 6.00 9.77 -21.49
N PRO A 91 5.64 10.34 -20.36
CA PRO A 91 4.94 9.57 -19.34
C PRO A 91 3.56 9.16 -19.87
N SER A 92 3.43 7.91 -20.31
CA SER A 92 2.13 7.29 -20.44
C SER A 92 1.56 7.15 -19.02
N GLY A 93 0.45 7.80 -18.76
CA GLY A 93 -0.19 7.79 -17.47
C GLY A 93 -1.63 7.29 -17.58
N ILE A 94 -2.16 6.76 -16.50
CA ILE A 94 -3.56 6.38 -16.37
C ILE A 94 -4.20 7.39 -15.42
N GLY A 95 -5.09 8.25 -15.95
CA GLY A 95 -5.91 9.17 -15.19
C GLY A 95 -7.08 8.44 -14.52
N LEU A 96 -7.56 8.96 -13.40
CA LEU A 96 -8.80 8.53 -12.77
C LEU A 96 -9.86 9.61 -12.99
N GLU A 97 -10.94 9.24 -13.68
CA GLU A 97 -12.01 10.17 -14.05
C GLU A 97 -12.57 10.91 -12.83
N GLY A 98 -12.71 12.25 -12.95
CA GLY A 98 -13.20 13.11 -11.86
C GLY A 98 -12.21 13.40 -10.74
N THR A 99 -10.92 13.04 -10.92
CA THR A 99 -9.85 13.32 -9.96
C THR A 99 -8.64 13.98 -10.64
N SER A 100 -7.70 14.49 -9.85
CA SER A 100 -6.39 14.94 -10.33
C SER A 100 -5.31 13.84 -10.23
N ILE A 101 -5.71 12.59 -10.03
CA ILE A 101 -4.78 11.47 -9.85
C ILE A 101 -4.37 10.96 -11.22
N LEU A 102 -3.05 10.93 -11.44
CA LEU A 102 -2.41 10.33 -12.60
C LEU A 102 -1.47 9.23 -12.10
N LEU A 103 -1.79 8.00 -12.43
CA LEU A 103 -0.94 6.84 -12.14
C LEU A 103 0.13 6.76 -13.23
N THR A 104 1.35 7.04 -12.87
CA THR A 104 2.50 6.98 -13.76
C THR A 104 3.36 5.77 -13.42
N GLY A 105 4.07 5.25 -14.42
CA GLY A 105 4.97 4.14 -14.23
C GLY A 105 4.58 2.88 -15.00
N ARG A 106 5.53 1.98 -15.15
CA ARG A 106 5.34 0.71 -15.88
C ARG A 106 4.54 -0.30 -15.05
N ASP A 107 4.76 -0.28 -13.73
CA ASP A 107 4.09 -1.22 -12.84
C ASP A 107 2.58 -0.90 -12.78
N ALA A 108 2.21 0.38 -12.64
CA ALA A 108 0.82 0.81 -12.68
C ALA A 108 0.15 0.49 -14.04
N ALA A 109 0.85 0.76 -15.15
CA ALA A 109 0.36 0.47 -16.49
C ALA A 109 0.14 -1.04 -16.70
N SER A 110 1.12 -1.87 -16.31
CA SER A 110 1.00 -3.33 -16.40
C SER A 110 -0.08 -3.90 -15.48
N PHE A 111 -0.24 -3.29 -14.30
CA PHE A 111 -1.19 -3.71 -13.29
C PHE A 111 -2.64 -3.50 -13.75
N LEU A 112 -2.91 -2.38 -14.43
CA LEU A 112 -4.23 -1.98 -14.91
C LEU A 112 -4.44 -2.24 -16.41
N GLU A 113 -3.56 -3.00 -17.08
CA GLU A 113 -3.55 -3.19 -18.53
C GLU A 113 -4.91 -3.62 -19.08
N ASP A 114 -5.56 -4.56 -18.41
CA ASP A 114 -6.84 -5.17 -18.81
C ASP A 114 -8.05 -4.59 -18.09
N CYS A 115 -7.88 -3.46 -17.40
CA CYS A 115 -8.92 -2.86 -16.58
C CYS A 115 -9.48 -1.60 -17.23
N ASP A 116 -10.81 -1.44 -17.20
CA ASP A 116 -11.53 -0.23 -17.63
C ASP A 116 -11.82 0.72 -16.45
N SER A 117 -11.75 0.17 -15.23
CA SER A 117 -11.96 0.90 -13.99
C SER A 117 -11.14 0.32 -12.85
N CYS A 118 -11.00 1.07 -11.78
CA CYS A 118 -10.37 0.59 -10.56
C CYS A 118 -11.15 0.99 -9.32
N ILE A 119 -10.99 0.21 -8.28
CA ILE A 119 -11.42 0.51 -6.92
C ILE A 119 -10.24 1.19 -6.23
N MET A 120 -10.46 2.38 -5.70
CA MET A 120 -9.53 3.05 -4.79
C MET A 120 -10.00 2.80 -3.37
N ILE A 121 -9.13 2.30 -2.50
CA ILE A 121 -9.46 1.94 -1.13
C ILE A 121 -8.61 2.71 -0.13
N ALA A 122 -9.17 2.90 1.07
CA ALA A 122 -8.44 3.32 2.26
C ALA A 122 -8.97 2.54 3.47
N VAL A 123 -8.05 2.00 4.26
CA VAL A 123 -8.33 1.18 5.45
C VAL A 123 -7.49 1.70 6.60
N THR A 124 -8.04 1.73 7.81
CA THR A 124 -7.31 2.07 9.04
C THR A 124 -7.80 1.20 10.19
N ILE A 125 -6.97 0.99 11.22
CA ILE A 125 -7.38 0.37 12.47
C ILE A 125 -7.54 1.39 13.62
N GLY A 126 -7.45 2.69 13.29
CA GLY A 126 -7.79 3.78 14.18
C GLY A 126 -6.62 4.33 15.00
N HIS A 127 -6.78 5.59 15.47
CA HIS A 127 -5.73 6.38 16.11
C HIS A 127 -5.35 5.90 17.52
N ARG A 128 -6.24 5.18 18.22
CA ARG A 128 -5.95 4.66 19.55
C ARG A 128 -4.78 3.67 19.56
N VAL A 129 -4.57 2.97 18.46
CA VAL A 129 -3.40 2.09 18.29
C VAL A 129 -2.11 2.91 18.30
N ASP A 130 -2.09 4.06 17.63
CA ASP A 130 -0.93 4.97 17.63
C ASP A 130 -0.68 5.58 19.02
N GLU A 131 -1.73 5.85 19.80
CA GLU A 131 -1.63 6.34 21.17
C GLU A 131 -0.96 5.29 22.07
N GLU A 132 -1.39 4.03 21.99
CA GLU A 132 -0.80 2.94 22.77
C GLU A 132 0.64 2.65 22.35
N LEU A 133 0.94 2.69 21.04
CA LEU A 133 2.31 2.56 20.55
C LEU A 133 3.21 3.66 21.13
N ARG A 134 2.78 4.93 21.11
CA ARG A 134 3.56 6.03 21.69
C ARG A 134 3.73 5.88 23.22
N ARG A 135 2.71 5.43 23.93
CA ARG A 135 2.79 5.16 25.36
C ARG A 135 3.84 4.08 25.66
N LEU A 136 3.78 2.97 24.93
CA LEU A 136 4.71 1.86 25.11
C LEU A 136 6.14 2.23 24.69
N GLN A 137 6.35 3.05 23.69
CA GLN A 137 7.68 3.52 23.31
C GLN A 137 8.42 4.25 24.44
N ILE A 138 7.69 4.79 25.42
CA ILE A 138 8.26 5.46 26.59
C ILE A 138 8.43 4.49 27.76
N THR A 139 7.48 3.56 27.95
CA THR A 139 7.38 2.73 29.16
C THR A 139 7.91 1.30 28.98
N ASP A 140 7.79 0.75 27.77
CA ASP A 140 8.20 -0.61 27.42
C ASP A 140 8.47 -0.73 25.91
N MET A 141 9.70 -0.48 25.52
CA MET A 141 10.10 -0.53 24.11
C MET A 141 9.92 -1.92 23.49
N SER A 142 10.10 -3.00 24.24
CA SER A 142 9.88 -4.36 23.76
C SER A 142 8.42 -4.59 23.41
N GLY A 143 7.52 -4.23 24.32
CA GLY A 143 6.08 -4.27 24.09
C GLY A 143 5.64 -3.39 22.92
N ALA A 144 6.27 -2.21 22.74
CA ALA A 144 5.99 -1.34 21.61
C ALA A 144 6.30 -2.01 20.27
N VAL A 145 7.45 -2.67 20.12
CA VAL A 145 7.86 -3.36 18.90
C VAL A 145 6.91 -4.54 18.59
N ILE A 146 6.53 -5.29 19.64
CA ILE A 146 5.59 -6.40 19.49
C ILE A 146 4.21 -5.89 19.09
N LEU A 147 3.70 -4.84 19.76
CA LEU A 147 2.43 -4.23 19.40
C LEU A 147 2.42 -3.69 17.98
N ASP A 148 3.52 -3.08 17.53
CA ASP A 148 3.68 -2.58 16.16
C ASP A 148 3.56 -3.69 15.12
N SER A 149 4.19 -4.82 15.38
CA SER A 149 4.12 -6.01 14.51
C SER A 149 2.71 -6.62 14.47
N CYS A 150 2.06 -6.75 15.62
CA CYS A 150 0.67 -7.23 15.71
C CYS A 150 -0.29 -6.28 14.99
N ALA A 151 -0.10 -4.96 15.13
CA ALA A 151 -0.93 -3.96 14.49
C ALA A 151 -0.76 -3.95 12.97
N SER A 152 0.44 -4.27 12.47
CA SER A 152 0.68 -4.47 11.02
C SER A 152 -0.08 -5.69 10.50
N SER A 153 -0.03 -6.83 11.19
CA SER A 153 -0.82 -8.01 10.82
C SER A 153 -2.32 -7.74 10.93
N ALA A 154 -2.75 -6.95 11.92
CA ALA A 154 -4.15 -6.58 12.09
C ALA A 154 -4.71 -5.78 10.90
N VAL A 155 -4.00 -4.74 10.44
CA VAL A 155 -4.47 -3.93 9.30
C VAL A 155 -4.49 -4.74 8.00
N GLU A 156 -3.51 -5.62 7.79
CA GLU A 156 -3.47 -6.54 6.64
C GLU A 156 -4.64 -7.52 6.67
N SER A 157 -4.99 -8.05 7.84
CA SER A 157 -6.17 -8.92 8.01
C SER A 157 -7.47 -8.22 7.63
N ILE A 158 -7.65 -6.95 8.01
CA ILE A 158 -8.83 -6.16 7.60
C ILE A 158 -8.85 -5.96 6.08
N CYS A 159 -7.71 -5.64 5.48
CA CYS A 159 -7.60 -5.52 4.03
C CYS A 159 -8.00 -6.83 3.33
N SER A 160 -7.47 -7.95 3.78
CA SER A 160 -7.75 -9.28 3.18
C SER A 160 -9.22 -9.67 3.28
N GLN A 161 -9.87 -9.41 4.42
CA GLN A 161 -11.31 -9.69 4.60
C GLN A 161 -12.15 -8.80 3.66
N PHE A 162 -11.78 -7.52 3.55
CA PHE A 162 -12.44 -6.59 2.65
C PHE A 162 -12.26 -6.97 1.18
N GLU A 163 -11.05 -7.34 0.78
CA GLU A 163 -10.74 -7.80 -0.58
C GLU A 163 -11.52 -9.07 -0.94
N ALA A 164 -11.60 -10.04 -0.04
CA ALA A 164 -12.36 -11.27 -0.27
C ALA A 164 -13.86 -10.99 -0.50
N ASP A 165 -14.44 -10.04 0.24
CA ASP A 165 -15.82 -9.62 0.02
C ASP A 165 -16.01 -8.92 -1.33
N LEU A 166 -15.08 -8.06 -1.73
CA LEU A 166 -15.10 -7.41 -3.04
C LEU A 166 -14.94 -8.44 -4.18
N GLU A 167 -14.00 -9.38 -4.05
CA GLU A 167 -13.79 -10.45 -5.02
C GLU A 167 -15.10 -11.22 -5.24
N ALA A 168 -15.75 -11.68 -4.17
CA ALA A 168 -17.01 -12.40 -4.25
C ALA A 168 -18.13 -11.58 -4.89
N GLU A 169 -18.23 -10.28 -4.55
CA GLU A 169 -19.22 -9.37 -5.15
C GLU A 169 -18.99 -9.21 -6.66
N TYR A 170 -17.75 -8.93 -7.08
CA TYR A 170 -17.43 -8.65 -8.47
C TYR A 170 -17.48 -9.93 -9.34
N GLU A 171 -17.01 -11.07 -8.82
CA GLU A 171 -17.12 -12.36 -9.50
C GLU A 171 -18.59 -12.75 -9.78
N SER A 172 -19.49 -12.48 -8.83
CA SER A 172 -20.93 -12.71 -9.02
C SER A 172 -21.54 -11.92 -10.18
N ARG A 173 -20.86 -10.83 -10.57
CA ARG A 173 -21.24 -9.92 -11.68
C ARG A 173 -20.43 -10.19 -12.96
N GLY A 174 -19.56 -11.20 -12.97
CA GLY A 174 -18.71 -11.55 -14.11
C GLY A 174 -17.46 -10.69 -14.28
N PHE A 175 -17.04 -9.98 -13.23
CA PHE A 175 -15.81 -9.21 -13.22
C PHE A 175 -14.76 -9.86 -12.32
N PHE A 176 -13.49 -9.55 -12.59
CA PHE A 176 -12.35 -10.09 -11.86
C PHE A 176 -11.49 -8.95 -11.34
N LEU A 177 -11.03 -9.09 -10.12
CA LEU A 177 -10.19 -8.08 -9.48
C LEU A 177 -8.70 -8.45 -9.61
N THR A 178 -7.87 -7.41 -9.78
CA THR A 178 -6.41 -7.56 -9.66
C THR A 178 -6.02 -7.64 -8.20
N ASP A 179 -4.75 -7.94 -7.93
CA ASP A 179 -4.18 -7.74 -6.60
C ASP A 179 -4.26 -6.25 -6.20
N ARG A 180 -4.09 -5.97 -4.92
CA ARG A 180 -3.98 -4.62 -4.37
C ARG A 180 -2.61 -4.01 -4.69
N PHE A 181 -2.57 -2.76 -5.16
CA PHE A 181 -1.37 -2.02 -5.49
C PHE A 181 -1.35 -0.66 -4.80
N SER A 182 -0.39 -0.44 -3.91
CA SER A 182 -0.32 0.74 -3.03
C SER A 182 0.76 1.75 -3.46
N PRO A 183 0.56 3.06 -3.24
CA PRO A 183 1.63 4.04 -3.40
C PRO A 183 2.86 3.69 -2.57
N GLY A 184 4.05 3.84 -3.15
CA GLY A 184 5.32 3.44 -2.56
C GLY A 184 5.78 2.04 -2.97
N TYR A 185 4.92 1.22 -3.56
CA TYR A 185 5.32 -0.06 -4.16
C TYR A 185 5.69 0.10 -5.63
N GLY A 186 6.64 -0.71 -6.09
CA GLY A 186 7.14 -0.65 -7.45
C GLY A 186 7.56 0.77 -7.82
N ASP A 187 7.07 1.26 -8.95
CA ASP A 187 7.30 2.64 -9.42
C ASP A 187 6.11 3.58 -9.15
N LEU A 188 5.08 3.14 -8.38
CA LEU A 188 3.95 3.98 -8.01
C LEU A 188 4.35 5.00 -6.93
N PRO A 189 4.31 6.31 -7.22
CA PRO A 189 4.88 7.30 -6.32
C PRO A 189 4.10 7.46 -5.00
N ILE A 190 4.81 7.55 -3.88
CA ILE A 190 4.21 7.76 -2.56
C ILE A 190 3.48 9.12 -2.44
N HIS A 191 3.87 10.12 -3.22
CA HIS A 191 3.24 11.45 -3.19
C HIS A 191 1.78 11.45 -3.69
N LEU A 192 1.27 10.35 -4.21
CA LEU A 192 -0.15 10.19 -4.54
C LEU A 192 -1.05 10.07 -3.29
N GLN A 193 -0.49 9.71 -2.14
CA GLN A 193 -1.25 9.51 -0.90
C GLN A 193 -2.20 10.66 -0.53
N PRO A 194 -1.78 11.94 -0.51
CA PRO A 194 -2.68 13.03 -0.18
C PRO A 194 -3.84 13.19 -1.18
N ALA A 195 -3.58 12.92 -2.48
CA ALA A 195 -4.61 12.99 -3.51
C ALA A 195 -5.66 11.87 -3.34
N ILE A 196 -5.21 10.66 -2.99
CA ILE A 196 -6.07 9.51 -2.67
C ILE A 196 -6.96 9.85 -1.46
N CYS A 197 -6.37 10.34 -0.38
CA CYS A 197 -7.11 10.72 0.83
C CYS A 197 -8.17 11.79 0.54
N ARG A 198 -7.86 12.79 -0.29
CA ARG A 198 -8.82 13.80 -0.72
C ARG A 198 -9.95 13.20 -1.57
N ALA A 199 -9.63 12.39 -2.58
CA ALA A 199 -10.61 11.78 -3.49
C ALA A 199 -11.61 10.88 -2.74
N LEU A 200 -11.13 10.15 -1.73
CA LEU A 200 -11.95 9.32 -0.86
C LEU A 200 -12.59 10.08 0.30
N SER A 201 -12.17 11.34 0.59
CA SER A 201 -12.59 12.12 1.76
C SER A 201 -12.33 11.38 3.08
N THR A 202 -11.16 10.71 3.19
CA THR A 202 -10.83 9.78 4.27
C THR A 202 -10.84 10.43 5.66
N GLU A 203 -10.41 11.70 5.77
CA GLU A 203 -10.39 12.43 7.03
C GLU A 203 -11.80 12.54 7.66
N LYS A 204 -12.80 12.86 6.84
CA LYS A 204 -14.20 13.00 7.29
C LYS A 204 -14.88 11.65 7.52
N THR A 205 -14.50 10.61 6.79
CA THR A 205 -15.22 9.34 6.77
C THR A 205 -14.64 8.29 7.71
N ILE A 206 -13.32 8.20 7.79
CA ILE A 206 -12.62 7.18 8.58
C ILE A 206 -11.52 7.76 9.49
N GLY A 207 -11.38 9.09 9.58
CA GLY A 207 -10.37 9.75 10.41
C GLY A 207 -8.93 9.55 9.93
N LEU A 208 -8.72 9.26 8.64
CA LEU A 208 -7.40 9.04 8.04
C LEU A 208 -6.96 10.28 7.27
N SER A 209 -5.83 10.85 7.63
CA SER A 209 -5.18 11.97 6.96
C SER A 209 -3.73 11.64 6.57
N THR A 210 -3.07 12.57 5.90
CA THR A 210 -1.63 12.47 5.58
C THR A 210 -0.89 13.70 6.11
N THR A 211 0.31 13.49 6.62
CA THR A 211 1.23 14.56 6.99
C THR A 211 1.88 15.19 5.76
N SER A 212 2.58 16.33 5.95
CA SER A 212 3.41 16.95 4.90
C SER A 212 4.53 16.02 4.39
N GLY A 213 4.97 15.07 5.23
CA GLY A 213 5.94 14.02 4.85
C GLY A 213 5.31 12.79 4.19
N MET A 214 4.07 12.86 3.73
CA MET A 214 3.33 11.75 3.08
C MET A 214 3.06 10.54 3.98
N LEU A 215 3.25 10.67 5.29
CA LEU A 215 2.91 9.61 6.25
C LEU A 215 1.42 9.64 6.56
N MET A 216 0.81 8.49 6.61
CA MET A 216 -0.59 8.33 7.04
C MET A 216 -0.73 8.47 8.56
N THR A 217 -1.81 9.08 8.98
CA THR A 217 -2.22 9.19 10.39
C THR A 217 -3.71 8.85 10.47
N PRO A 218 -4.10 7.75 11.12
CA PRO A 218 -3.28 6.77 11.87
C PRO A 218 -2.23 6.05 11.03
N THR A 219 -1.10 5.64 11.67
CA THR A 219 0.04 5.01 10.99
C THR A 219 -0.29 3.62 10.46
N LYS A 220 -1.13 2.87 11.19
CA LYS A 220 -1.60 1.55 10.77
C LYS A 220 -2.81 1.69 9.85
N SER A 221 -2.51 2.14 8.64
CA SER A 221 -3.48 2.39 7.57
C SER A 221 -2.90 1.97 6.23
N VAL A 222 -3.80 1.68 5.28
CA VAL A 222 -3.45 1.27 3.92
C VAL A 222 -4.29 2.08 2.94
N THR A 223 -3.66 2.58 1.88
CA THR A 223 -4.34 3.09 0.68
C THR A 223 -3.88 2.31 -0.53
N ALA A 224 -4.78 1.96 -1.44
CA ALA A 224 -4.42 1.17 -2.59
C ALA A 224 -5.41 1.32 -3.75
N PHE A 225 -5.02 0.76 -4.88
CA PHE A 225 -5.83 0.56 -6.07
C PHE A 225 -6.01 -0.94 -6.33
N ILE A 226 -7.19 -1.33 -6.81
CA ILE A 226 -7.52 -2.67 -7.27
C ILE A 226 -8.18 -2.52 -8.62
N GLY A 227 -7.62 -3.09 -9.67
CA GLY A 227 -8.19 -3.03 -11.02
C GLY A 227 -9.43 -3.91 -11.14
N ILE A 228 -10.38 -3.49 -11.97
CA ILE A 228 -11.59 -4.26 -12.33
C ILE A 228 -11.46 -4.67 -13.79
N ALA A 229 -11.40 -5.94 -14.06
CA ALA A 229 -11.24 -6.53 -15.39
C ALA A 229 -12.44 -7.42 -15.76
N ASN A 230 -12.65 -7.63 -17.06
CA ASN A 230 -13.67 -8.53 -17.60
C ASN A 230 -13.19 -9.97 -17.86
N ARG A 231 -11.95 -10.28 -17.47
CA ARG A 231 -11.33 -11.59 -17.58
C ARG A 231 -10.48 -11.91 -16.36
N PRO A 232 -10.28 -13.19 -16.02
CA PRO A 232 -9.44 -13.57 -14.88
C PRO A 232 -8.07 -12.94 -14.94
N GLN A 233 -7.62 -12.40 -13.81
CA GLN A 233 -6.33 -11.73 -13.70
C GLN A 233 -5.30 -12.64 -13.02
N PRO A 234 -4.08 -12.77 -13.58
CA PRO A 234 -3.02 -13.47 -12.88
C PRO A 234 -2.65 -12.69 -11.62
N LYS A 235 -2.48 -13.37 -10.49
CA LYS A 235 -1.93 -12.76 -9.28
C LYS A 235 -0.51 -12.26 -9.58
N LYS A 236 -0.34 -10.93 -9.75
CA LYS A 236 0.89 -10.31 -10.28
C LYS A 236 1.87 -9.87 -9.19
N LEU A 237 1.37 -9.61 -7.98
CA LEU A 237 2.18 -8.99 -6.91
C LEU A 237 2.74 -9.97 -5.88
N SER A 238 2.37 -11.24 -5.95
CA SER A 238 2.92 -12.26 -5.07
C SER A 238 4.29 -12.74 -5.56
N GLY A 239 5.31 -12.52 -4.76
CA GLY A 239 6.60 -13.18 -4.93
C GLY A 239 7.81 -12.25 -5.07
N CYS A 240 8.97 -12.84 -4.81
CA CYS A 240 10.26 -12.16 -4.81
C CYS A 240 10.70 -11.62 -6.17
N VAL A 241 10.16 -12.13 -7.27
CA VAL A 241 10.60 -11.81 -8.65
C VAL A 241 10.37 -10.33 -9.00
N ARG A 242 9.33 -9.71 -8.46
CA ARG A 242 8.99 -8.29 -8.70
C ARG A 242 9.33 -7.37 -7.52
N CYS A 243 9.89 -7.91 -6.46
CA CYS A 243 10.25 -7.12 -5.29
C CYS A 243 11.46 -6.22 -5.60
N ARG A 244 11.37 -4.93 -5.29
CA ARG A 244 12.49 -3.98 -5.42
C ARG A 244 13.73 -4.42 -4.63
N MET A 245 13.51 -5.14 -3.52
CA MET A 245 14.57 -5.68 -2.68
C MET A 245 15.09 -7.03 -3.17
N ASN A 246 14.61 -7.55 -4.31
CA ASN A 246 14.93 -8.89 -4.79
C ASN A 246 16.43 -9.20 -4.75
N GLU A 247 17.28 -8.31 -5.26
CA GLU A 247 18.72 -8.53 -5.34
C GLU A 247 19.43 -8.41 -3.98
N THR A 248 18.94 -7.53 -3.11
CA THR A 248 19.54 -7.20 -1.82
C THR A 248 18.87 -7.90 -0.64
N CYS A 249 17.72 -8.55 -0.85
CA CYS A 249 16.89 -9.13 0.20
C CYS A 249 17.57 -10.30 0.91
N ASN A 250 17.82 -10.13 2.19
CA ASN A 250 18.43 -11.17 3.02
C ASN A 250 17.50 -12.39 3.22
N PHE A 251 16.17 -12.22 3.19
CA PHE A 251 15.20 -13.31 3.26
C PHE A 251 15.31 -14.23 2.05
N ARG A 252 15.33 -13.66 0.84
CA ARG A 252 15.49 -14.42 -0.38
C ARG A 252 16.84 -15.18 -0.41
N LYS A 253 17.92 -14.52 0.04
CA LYS A 253 19.23 -15.17 0.14
C LYS A 253 19.23 -16.34 1.12
N ALA A 254 18.36 -16.29 2.13
CA ALA A 254 18.13 -17.37 3.08
C ALA A 254 17.09 -18.41 2.62
N GLY A 255 16.58 -18.31 1.38
CA GLY A 255 15.57 -19.23 0.84
C GLY A 255 14.15 -19.00 1.38
N ILE A 256 13.89 -17.84 2.00
CA ILE A 256 12.62 -17.48 2.64
C ILE A 256 11.90 -16.45 1.77
N THR A 257 10.58 -16.58 1.61
CA THR A 257 9.74 -15.60 0.91
C THR A 257 8.95 -14.76 1.89
N CYS A 258 8.72 -13.47 1.58
CA CYS A 258 7.89 -12.59 2.40
C CYS A 258 6.39 -12.89 2.28
N ALA A 259 6.00 -13.72 1.31
CA ALA A 259 4.61 -13.96 0.91
C ALA A 259 4.07 -15.33 1.35
N GLN A 260 4.74 -15.99 2.25
CA GLN A 260 4.30 -17.26 2.85
C GLN A 260 4.10 -17.13 4.33
#